data_faf8e68759c692f5b77cb14cb2311950
#
_entry.id   faf8e68759c692f5b77cb14cb2311950
#
_cell.length_a   1.000
_cell.length_b   1.000
_cell.length_c   1.000
_cell.angle_alpha   90.00
_cell.angle_beta   90.00
_cell.angle_gamma   90.00
#
_symmetry.space_group_name_H-M   'P 1'
#
loop_
_entity.id
_entity.type
_entity.pdbx_description
1 polymer ?
#
loop_
_entity_poly.entity_id
_entity_poly.type
_entity_poly.pdbx_seq_one_letter_code
_entity_poly.pdbx_strand_id
1 'polypeptide(L)'
;MSPMAYFQSTVLCRSVTKLCESQTRKHICVFSPRPKLKRSGMEVNMNILILSCGTRNKLVRFFKETFHEKAGKVVVTDCSPWAPALYEADAFYLVPSMKEPGYLEEIERICRKEDIDALLPLFEDELDLLALNRKRFEEQGIRAVVSDAESVALCRDKYRFFKHLEQNGIPAMFTCDSLESFDRARAEGKIDFPVFVKPVRGCGSVGISRVDCRELLEVLCRYSEEELLIQQYADGEEFGADIYVDMISGKAASIFVKKKVRMRAGETEKSVSVKDEALFELIRHTVSTLKLAGPIDMDIFRVDGNYYISEINPRFGGGYPHAWHAGIKFPELIAENLSGQANEEKIGAYEEGLCMMKFSDEVVRRV
;
A
#
# COMPACT_ATOMS: atom_id res chain seq x y z
N MET A 1 29.85 -28.17 30.87
CA MET A 1 30.91 -27.33 31.35
C MET A 1 30.68 -25.91 30.89
N SER A 2 30.28 -25.15 31.74
CA SER A 2 30.34 -23.79 32.25
C SER A 2 29.46 -22.76 31.48
N PRO A 3 28.62 -22.00 32.23
CA PRO A 3 27.77 -20.97 31.74
C PRO A 3 28.43 -19.59 31.78
N MET A 4 28.08 -18.71 30.88
CA MET A 4 28.55 -17.33 30.94
C MET A 4 27.44 -16.36 31.30
N ALA A 5 27.80 -15.51 32.20
CA ALA A 5 27.05 -14.61 33.03
C ALA A 5 26.41 -13.42 32.34
N TYR A 6 25.24 -13.08 32.84
CA TYR A 6 24.58 -11.77 32.75
C TYR A 6 25.41 -10.68 33.43
N PHE A 7 25.56 -9.54 32.75
CA PHE A 7 25.93 -8.28 33.41
C PHE A 7 24.77 -7.30 33.33
N GLN A 8 24.11 -7.12 34.46
CA GLN A 8 23.29 -5.95 34.76
C GLN A 8 24.21 -4.82 35.20
N SER A 9 24.06 -3.65 34.63
CA SER A 9 24.58 -2.41 35.25
C SER A 9 23.45 -1.40 35.38
N THR A 10 22.95 -1.36 36.60
CA THR A 10 22.08 -0.32 37.13
C THR A 10 22.95 0.88 37.52
N VAL A 11 22.72 2.04 36.95
CA VAL A 11 23.28 3.30 37.45
C VAL A 11 22.14 4.20 37.86
N LEU A 12 22.01 4.36 39.16
CA LEU A 12 21.24 5.43 39.80
C LEU A 12 21.86 6.79 39.47
N CYS A 13 21.04 7.75 39.08
CA CYS A 13 21.39 9.16 39.28
C CYS A 13 20.23 9.87 39.98
N ARG A 14 20.54 10.35 41.20
CA ARG A 14 19.65 11.11 42.07
C ARG A 14 19.64 12.59 41.69
N SER A 15 18.44 13.11 41.65
CA SER A 15 17.99 14.44 42.12
C SER A 15 18.88 15.68 41.92
N VAL A 16 18.37 16.65 41.16
CA VAL A 16 18.42 18.08 41.57
C VAL A 16 17.07 18.71 41.21
N THR A 17 16.28 18.97 42.25
CA THR A 17 15.13 19.87 42.26
C THR A 17 15.62 21.27 42.51
N LYS A 18 15.37 22.24 41.62
CA LYS A 18 15.22 23.65 42.00
C LYS A 18 14.38 24.39 40.98
N LEU A 19 13.25 24.86 41.49
CA LEU A 19 12.39 25.97 41.12
C LEU A 19 12.87 26.88 39.94
N CYS A 20 12.02 27.03 38.93
CA CYS A 20 11.81 28.33 38.31
C CYS A 20 10.33 28.42 37.90
N GLU A 21 9.53 29.08 38.75
CA GLU A 21 8.22 29.61 38.39
C GLU A 21 8.45 30.81 37.47
N SER A 22 8.04 30.73 36.19
CA SER A 22 7.77 31.92 35.41
C SER A 22 6.67 31.61 34.39
N GLN A 23 5.60 32.30 34.57
CA GLN A 23 4.40 32.51 33.78
C GLN A 23 4.54 32.14 32.30
N THR A 24 3.96 31.02 31.89
CA THR A 24 3.70 30.74 30.47
C THR A 24 2.24 31.12 30.16
N ARG A 25 2.05 32.31 29.61
CA ARG A 25 0.81 32.68 28.92
C ARG A 25 0.64 31.69 27.76
N LYS A 26 -0.38 30.84 27.86
CA LYS A 26 -0.86 30.03 26.73
C LYS A 26 -1.42 30.98 25.68
N HIS A 27 -0.61 31.33 24.69
CA HIS A 27 -1.15 31.84 23.44
C HIS A 27 -1.79 30.66 22.72
N ILE A 28 -3.12 30.56 22.83
CA ILE A 28 -3.92 29.77 21.91
C ILE A 28 -3.87 30.54 20.58
N CYS A 29 -2.93 30.14 19.71
CA CYS A 29 -2.99 30.53 18.31
C CYS A 29 -4.21 29.82 17.68
N VAL A 30 -5.31 30.53 17.61
CA VAL A 30 -6.43 30.16 16.73
C VAL A 30 -5.93 30.40 15.32
N PHE A 31 -5.39 29.34 14.69
CA PHE A 31 -5.05 29.37 13.28
C PHE A 31 -6.35 29.24 12.47
N SER A 32 -6.77 30.34 11.89
CA SER A 32 -7.74 30.35 10.80
C SER A 32 -7.10 29.62 9.61
N PRO A 33 -7.77 28.59 9.01
CA PRO A 33 -7.25 27.96 7.80
C PRO A 33 -7.15 29.05 6.72
N ARG A 34 -5.96 29.26 6.18
CA ARG A 34 -5.81 30.08 4.97
C ARG A 34 -6.36 29.25 3.80
N PRO A 35 -7.45 29.64 3.17
CA PRO A 35 -7.81 29.05 1.90
C PRO A 35 -6.66 29.36 0.93
N LYS A 36 -6.00 28.34 0.38
CA LYS A 36 -5.09 28.51 -0.76
C LYS A 36 -5.96 29.03 -1.91
N LEU A 37 -6.00 30.36 -2.10
CA LEU A 37 -6.66 31.00 -3.23
C LEU A 37 -6.03 30.41 -4.50
N LYS A 38 -6.87 29.82 -5.38
CA LYS A 38 -6.49 29.48 -6.74
C LYS A 38 -5.91 30.74 -7.40
N ARG A 39 -4.58 30.83 -7.52
CA ARG A 39 -3.91 31.83 -8.32
C ARG A 39 -4.05 31.37 -9.77
N SER A 40 -4.97 31.95 -10.48
CA SER A 40 -5.08 31.79 -11.93
C SER A 40 -3.82 32.32 -12.57
N GLY A 41 -3.03 31.42 -13.21
CA GLY A 41 -1.91 31.81 -14.07
C GLY A 41 -0.50 31.72 -13.47
N MET A 42 -0.31 31.14 -12.27
CA MET A 42 1.03 30.79 -11.77
C MET A 42 1.19 29.26 -11.72
N GLU A 43 2.32 28.73 -12.15
CA GLU A 43 2.74 27.35 -11.87
C GLU A 43 2.64 27.13 -10.36
N VAL A 44 1.73 26.27 -9.96
CA VAL A 44 1.55 25.92 -8.54
C VAL A 44 2.58 24.86 -8.23
N ASN A 45 3.62 25.23 -7.48
CA ASN A 45 4.54 24.27 -6.90
C ASN A 45 3.73 23.22 -6.13
N MET A 46 3.89 21.96 -6.47
CA MET A 46 3.14 20.84 -5.89
C MET A 46 4.09 19.94 -5.13
N ASN A 47 4.01 19.97 -3.80
CA ASN A 47 4.89 19.18 -2.94
C ASN A 47 4.17 17.94 -2.42
N ILE A 48 4.83 16.79 -2.47
CA ILE A 48 4.29 15.54 -1.96
C ILE A 48 5.16 14.97 -0.83
N LEU A 49 4.50 14.44 0.19
CA LEU A 49 5.14 13.69 1.27
C LEU A 49 4.80 12.20 1.12
N ILE A 50 5.82 11.39 0.84
CA ILE A 50 5.71 9.94 0.76
C ILE A 50 6.08 9.36 2.13
N LEU A 51 5.19 8.58 2.70
CA LEU A 51 5.33 8.03 4.04
C LEU A 51 5.86 6.58 3.98
N SER A 52 6.62 6.19 5.01
CA SER A 52 7.20 4.84 5.14
C SER A 52 7.88 4.36 3.85
N CYS A 53 8.83 5.17 3.36
CA CYS A 53 9.42 4.98 2.03
C CYS A 53 10.24 3.69 1.88
N GLY A 54 10.79 3.16 2.98
CA GLY A 54 11.47 1.86 3.04
C GLY A 54 12.52 1.68 1.94
N THR A 55 12.34 0.65 1.12
CA THR A 55 13.19 0.28 -0.02
C THR A 55 12.60 0.72 -1.37
N ARG A 56 11.67 1.66 -1.38
CA ARG A 56 10.97 2.11 -2.60
C ARG A 56 11.74 3.18 -3.39
N ASN A 57 13.06 3.07 -3.48
CA ASN A 57 13.97 4.01 -4.16
C ASN A 57 13.48 4.40 -5.55
N LYS A 58 13.12 3.42 -6.39
CA LYS A 58 12.64 3.69 -7.76
C LYS A 58 11.36 4.52 -7.76
N LEU A 59 10.43 4.23 -6.85
CA LEU A 59 9.19 4.96 -6.75
C LEU A 59 9.44 6.44 -6.38
N VAL A 60 10.32 6.70 -5.41
CA VAL A 60 10.72 8.07 -5.05
C VAL A 60 11.33 8.79 -6.26
N ARG A 61 12.20 8.15 -7.04
CA ARG A 61 12.78 8.72 -8.27
C ARG A 61 11.70 9.05 -9.31
N PHE A 62 10.69 8.18 -9.50
CA PHE A 62 9.58 8.43 -10.43
C PHE A 62 8.74 9.64 -10.01
N PHE A 63 8.49 9.78 -8.72
CA PHE A 63 7.82 10.97 -8.19
C PHE A 63 8.66 12.23 -8.39
N LYS A 64 9.98 12.17 -8.17
CA LYS A 64 10.87 13.31 -8.42
C LYS A 64 10.86 13.72 -9.88
N GLU A 65 10.97 12.77 -10.82
CA GLU A 65 10.89 13.05 -12.25
C GLU A 65 9.63 13.85 -12.58
N THR A 66 8.47 13.38 -12.13
CA THR A 66 7.18 14.02 -12.40
C THR A 66 7.02 15.38 -11.69
N PHE A 67 7.34 15.43 -10.40
CA PHE A 67 7.05 16.62 -9.58
C PHE A 67 8.03 17.76 -9.82
N HIS A 68 9.29 17.46 -10.19
CA HIS A 68 10.26 18.48 -10.60
C HIS A 68 9.85 19.20 -11.88
N GLU A 69 9.22 18.50 -12.84
CA GLU A 69 8.66 19.13 -14.04
C GLU A 69 7.54 20.15 -13.71
N LYS A 70 6.91 19.99 -12.55
CA LYS A 70 5.85 20.88 -12.02
C LYS A 70 6.39 21.85 -10.94
N ALA A 71 7.72 22.09 -10.91
CA ALA A 71 8.41 22.92 -9.93
C ALA A 71 8.14 22.54 -8.47
N GLY A 72 7.71 21.30 -8.22
CA GLY A 72 7.44 20.74 -6.89
C GLY A 72 8.62 19.95 -6.35
N LYS A 73 8.48 19.47 -5.10
CA LYS A 73 9.47 18.62 -4.44
C LYS A 73 8.84 17.37 -3.85
N VAL A 74 9.68 16.35 -3.68
CA VAL A 74 9.35 15.09 -3.06
C VAL A 74 10.04 14.99 -1.71
N VAL A 75 9.26 14.98 -0.65
CA VAL A 75 9.69 14.76 0.72
C VAL A 75 9.33 13.34 1.14
N VAL A 76 10.16 12.69 1.92
CA VAL A 76 9.88 11.33 2.38
C VAL A 76 10.07 11.19 3.89
N THR A 77 9.38 10.21 4.49
CA THR A 77 9.58 9.83 5.89
C THR A 77 9.82 8.33 6.03
N ASP A 78 10.52 7.97 7.09
CA ASP A 78 10.64 6.59 7.59
C ASP A 78 10.98 6.62 9.08
N CYS A 79 10.71 5.54 9.81
CA CYS A 79 11.11 5.41 11.21
C CYS A 79 12.55 4.87 11.34
N SER A 80 13.14 4.37 10.27
CA SER A 80 14.48 3.79 10.26
C SER A 80 15.45 4.61 9.39
N PRO A 81 16.62 5.02 9.92
CA PRO A 81 17.66 5.65 9.11
C PRO A 81 18.26 4.68 8.07
N TRP A 82 17.97 3.39 8.16
CA TRP A 82 18.42 2.36 7.23
C TRP A 82 17.48 2.17 6.03
N ALA A 83 16.44 2.98 5.91
CA ALA A 83 15.55 3.00 4.76
C ALA A 83 16.26 3.69 3.57
N PRO A 84 16.74 2.95 2.54
CA PRO A 84 17.56 3.53 1.47
C PRO A 84 16.80 4.57 0.62
N ALA A 85 15.47 4.47 0.55
CA ALA A 85 14.66 5.42 -0.21
C ALA A 85 14.64 6.84 0.39
N LEU A 86 14.98 7.01 1.69
CA LEU A 86 15.18 8.34 2.30
C LEU A 86 16.17 9.19 1.51
N TYR A 87 17.22 8.57 0.99
CA TYR A 87 18.35 9.25 0.36
C TYR A 87 18.14 9.57 -1.12
N GLU A 88 16.99 9.21 -1.67
CA GLU A 88 16.58 9.56 -3.03
C GLU A 88 15.79 10.86 -3.11
N ALA A 89 15.17 11.27 -2.00
CA ALA A 89 14.26 12.41 -1.95
C ALA A 89 14.98 13.78 -1.94
N ASP A 90 14.22 14.85 -2.12
CA ASP A 90 14.71 16.22 -2.00
C ASP A 90 14.92 16.62 -0.54
N ALA A 91 14.08 16.09 0.35
CA ALA A 91 14.24 16.18 1.79
C ALA A 91 13.67 14.92 2.46
N PHE A 92 14.20 14.55 3.61
CA PHE A 92 13.69 13.42 4.38
C PHE A 92 13.63 13.75 5.88
N TYR A 93 12.77 12.99 6.57
CA TYR A 93 12.59 13.09 8.02
C TYR A 93 12.51 11.69 8.63
N LEU A 94 13.22 11.52 9.74
CA LEU A 94 12.99 10.38 10.63
C LEU A 94 11.82 10.72 11.53
N VAL A 95 10.84 9.82 11.59
CA VAL A 95 9.62 9.99 12.37
C VAL A 95 9.45 8.84 13.36
N PRO A 96 8.66 9.00 14.43
CA PRO A 96 8.29 7.87 15.28
C PRO A 96 7.62 6.75 14.45
N SER A 97 7.56 5.54 14.99
CA SER A 97 6.72 4.49 14.40
C SER A 97 5.26 4.96 14.35
N MET A 98 4.54 4.62 13.29
CA MET A 98 3.11 4.95 13.14
C MET A 98 2.23 4.42 14.28
N LYS A 99 2.73 3.45 15.06
CA LYS A 99 2.06 2.90 16.26
C LYS A 99 2.33 3.72 17.51
N GLU A 100 3.26 4.66 17.47
CA GLU A 100 3.61 5.51 18.61
C GLU A 100 2.72 6.74 18.70
N PRO A 101 2.39 7.19 19.92
CA PRO A 101 1.70 8.46 20.12
C PRO A 101 2.50 9.62 19.53
N GLY A 102 1.79 10.58 18.91
CA GLY A 102 2.42 11.76 18.31
C GLY A 102 2.85 11.62 16.85
N TYR A 103 2.70 10.42 16.26
CA TYR A 103 3.05 10.21 14.84
C TYR A 103 2.33 11.18 13.90
N LEU A 104 1.00 11.29 13.98
CA LEU A 104 0.22 12.17 13.12
C LEU A 104 0.56 13.65 13.32
N GLU A 105 0.82 14.07 14.54
CA GLU A 105 1.26 15.42 14.89
C GLU A 105 2.61 15.76 14.25
N GLU A 106 3.52 14.77 14.21
CA GLU A 106 4.81 14.95 13.55
C GLU A 106 4.65 15.03 12.03
N ILE A 107 3.81 14.20 11.43
CA ILE A 107 3.48 14.30 9.99
C ILE A 107 2.90 15.67 9.66
N GLU A 108 1.96 16.17 10.46
CA GLU A 108 1.40 17.52 10.26
C GLU A 108 2.47 18.62 10.39
N ARG A 109 3.40 18.47 11.36
CA ARG A 109 4.51 19.42 11.53
C ARG A 109 5.38 19.47 10.27
N ILE A 110 5.70 18.31 9.70
CA ILE A 110 6.47 18.20 8.46
C ILE A 110 5.68 18.80 7.30
N CYS A 111 4.39 18.50 7.18
CA CYS A 111 3.53 19.06 6.14
C CYS A 111 3.54 20.59 6.15
N ARG A 112 3.42 21.21 7.32
CA ARG A 112 3.49 22.68 7.46
C ARG A 112 4.86 23.23 7.12
N LYS A 113 5.94 22.55 7.53
CA LYS A 113 7.32 22.98 7.30
C LYS A 113 7.68 22.94 5.82
N GLU A 114 7.25 21.89 5.14
CA GLU A 114 7.62 21.60 3.75
C GLU A 114 6.57 22.07 2.73
N ASP A 115 5.51 22.74 3.20
CA ASP A 115 4.39 23.24 2.38
C ASP A 115 3.78 22.11 1.52
N ILE A 116 3.49 20.98 2.14
CA ILE A 116 3.02 19.74 1.50
C ILE A 116 1.56 19.91 1.02
N ASP A 117 1.29 19.49 -0.22
CA ASP A 117 -0.04 19.47 -0.83
C ASP A 117 -0.70 18.09 -0.77
N ALA A 118 0.11 17.02 -0.74
CA ALA A 118 -0.39 15.65 -0.72
C ALA A 118 0.43 14.70 0.14
N LEU A 119 -0.26 13.70 0.72
CA LEU A 119 0.31 12.57 1.46
C LEU A 119 0.11 11.29 0.67
N LEU A 120 1.15 10.47 0.57
CA LEU A 120 1.11 9.16 -0.06
C LEU A 120 1.66 8.09 0.88
N PRO A 121 0.82 7.22 1.45
CA PRO A 121 1.28 6.08 2.24
C PRO A 121 1.75 4.94 1.33
N LEU A 122 2.82 4.25 1.74
CA LEU A 122 3.32 3.06 1.04
C LEU A 122 3.17 1.79 1.86
N PHE A 123 2.87 1.91 3.15
CA PHE A 123 2.71 0.80 4.06
C PHE A 123 1.23 0.64 4.47
N GLU A 124 0.78 -0.60 4.65
CA GLU A 124 -0.64 -0.90 4.79
C GLU A 124 -1.27 -0.38 6.09
N ASP A 125 -0.57 -0.50 7.24
CA ASP A 125 -1.08 0.03 8.51
C ASP A 125 -1.17 1.57 8.50
N GLU A 126 -0.30 2.22 7.74
CA GLU A 126 -0.32 3.66 7.54
C GLU A 126 -1.43 4.11 6.59
N LEU A 127 -1.79 3.24 5.62
CA LEU A 127 -2.96 3.43 4.76
C LEU A 127 -4.26 3.47 5.60
N ASP A 128 -4.45 2.51 6.53
CA ASP A 128 -5.56 2.48 7.47
C ASP A 128 -5.61 3.79 8.29
N LEU A 129 -4.46 4.17 8.86
CA LEU A 129 -4.33 5.36 9.70
C LEU A 129 -4.72 6.64 8.94
N LEU A 130 -4.22 6.81 7.71
CA LEU A 130 -4.53 7.99 6.90
C LEU A 130 -5.97 7.99 6.40
N ALA A 131 -6.52 6.85 6.01
CA ALA A 131 -7.91 6.75 5.57
C ALA A 131 -8.88 7.18 6.68
N LEU A 132 -8.62 6.75 7.92
CA LEU A 132 -9.41 7.15 9.10
C LEU A 132 -9.24 8.63 9.48
N ASN A 133 -8.07 9.22 9.20
CA ASN A 133 -7.74 10.61 9.54
C ASN A 133 -7.77 11.56 8.33
N ARG A 134 -8.31 11.12 7.20
CA ARG A 134 -8.33 11.86 5.94
C ARG A 134 -8.83 13.29 6.10
N LYS A 135 -9.96 13.49 6.80
CA LYS A 135 -10.56 14.81 7.04
C LYS A 135 -9.63 15.77 7.79
N ARG A 136 -8.84 15.24 8.74
CA ARG A 136 -7.87 16.01 9.52
C ARG A 136 -6.84 16.72 8.62
N PHE A 137 -6.42 16.08 7.55
CA PHE A 137 -5.47 16.64 6.57
C PHE A 137 -6.19 17.49 5.53
N GLU A 138 -7.36 17.10 5.05
CA GLU A 138 -8.17 17.87 4.10
C GLU A 138 -8.56 19.25 4.65
N GLU A 139 -8.86 19.35 5.94
CA GLU A 139 -9.13 20.63 6.63
C GLU A 139 -7.91 21.57 6.63
N GLN A 140 -6.71 21.04 6.48
CA GLN A 140 -5.47 21.80 6.33
C GLN A 140 -5.09 22.05 4.85
N GLY A 141 -5.94 21.64 3.91
CA GLY A 141 -5.69 21.75 2.47
C GLY A 141 -4.73 20.71 1.91
N ILE A 142 -4.46 19.63 2.67
CA ILE A 142 -3.56 18.54 2.28
C ILE A 142 -4.40 17.35 1.83
N ARG A 143 -4.17 16.85 0.62
CA ARG A 143 -4.88 15.70 0.08
C ARG A 143 -4.17 14.40 0.44
N ALA A 144 -4.82 13.50 1.15
CA ALA A 144 -4.34 12.14 1.31
C ALA A 144 -4.69 11.30 0.07
N VAL A 145 -3.69 10.71 -0.57
CA VAL A 145 -3.85 9.80 -1.72
C VAL A 145 -4.18 8.41 -1.19
N VAL A 146 -5.40 8.27 -0.72
CA VAL A 146 -5.93 7.04 -0.12
C VAL A 146 -7.38 6.83 -0.54
N SER A 147 -7.79 5.57 -0.60
CA SER A 147 -9.18 5.16 -0.81
C SER A 147 -10.06 5.52 0.41
N ASP A 148 -11.37 5.36 0.27
CA ASP A 148 -12.32 5.45 1.38
C ASP A 148 -11.98 4.45 2.49
N ALA A 149 -12.14 4.85 3.76
CA ALA A 149 -11.73 4.04 4.91
C ALA A 149 -12.46 2.69 4.98
N GLU A 150 -13.74 2.63 4.55
CA GLU A 150 -14.50 1.39 4.50
C GLU A 150 -13.94 0.45 3.43
N SER A 151 -13.60 0.98 2.25
CA SER A 151 -12.98 0.20 1.17
C SER A 151 -11.58 -0.28 1.54
N VAL A 152 -10.77 0.55 2.22
CA VAL A 152 -9.46 0.13 2.75
C VAL A 152 -9.65 -1.02 3.73
N ALA A 153 -10.55 -0.88 4.72
CA ALA A 153 -10.81 -1.92 5.71
C ALA A 153 -11.34 -3.22 5.09
N LEU A 154 -12.15 -3.12 4.03
CA LEU A 154 -12.65 -4.27 3.27
C LEU A 154 -11.53 -4.99 2.53
N CYS A 155 -10.65 -4.28 1.81
CA CYS A 155 -9.53 -4.87 1.09
C CYS A 155 -8.48 -5.51 2.01
N ARG A 156 -8.34 -4.98 3.24
CA ARG A 156 -7.40 -5.47 4.25
C ARG A 156 -7.86 -6.77 4.94
N ASP A 157 -9.15 -7.08 4.90
CA ASP A 157 -9.74 -8.30 5.44
C ASP A 157 -10.06 -9.27 4.31
N LYS A 158 -9.16 -10.23 4.09
CA LYS A 158 -9.24 -11.15 2.94
C LYS A 158 -10.53 -11.97 2.89
N TYR A 159 -11.13 -12.29 4.05
CA TYR A 159 -12.39 -13.02 4.06
C TYR A 159 -13.58 -12.14 3.71
N ARG A 160 -13.66 -10.95 4.31
CA ARG A 160 -14.69 -9.98 3.96
C ARG A 160 -14.59 -9.57 2.48
N PHE A 161 -13.38 -9.42 1.98
CA PHE A 161 -13.13 -9.12 0.57
C PHE A 161 -13.63 -10.26 -0.33
N PHE A 162 -13.28 -11.52 -0.04
CA PHE A 162 -13.83 -12.68 -0.74
C PHE A 162 -15.36 -12.69 -0.75
N LYS A 163 -16.01 -12.47 0.40
CA LYS A 163 -17.47 -12.40 0.52
C LYS A 163 -18.07 -11.27 -0.30
N HIS A 164 -17.40 -10.11 -0.37
CA HIS A 164 -17.81 -8.99 -1.20
C HIS A 164 -17.76 -9.34 -2.70
N LEU A 165 -16.69 -10.00 -3.15
CA LEU A 165 -16.57 -10.45 -4.54
C LEU A 165 -17.67 -11.47 -4.88
N GLU A 166 -17.91 -12.45 -4.02
CA GLU A 166 -18.95 -13.46 -4.18
C GLU A 166 -20.34 -12.82 -4.31
N GLN A 167 -20.68 -11.87 -3.44
CA GLN A 167 -21.97 -11.14 -3.44
C GLN A 167 -22.19 -10.32 -4.72
N ASN A 168 -21.10 -9.85 -5.35
CA ASN A 168 -21.14 -9.08 -6.59
C ASN A 168 -20.97 -9.95 -7.85
N GLY A 169 -20.93 -11.29 -7.71
CA GLY A 169 -20.78 -12.21 -8.84
C GLY A 169 -19.39 -12.13 -9.50
N ILE A 170 -18.38 -11.64 -8.78
CA ILE A 170 -17.00 -11.49 -9.29
C ILE A 170 -16.25 -12.80 -8.98
N PRO A 171 -15.64 -13.45 -9.97
CA PRO A 171 -14.83 -14.63 -9.76
C PRO A 171 -13.69 -14.39 -8.77
N ALA A 172 -13.62 -15.15 -7.70
CA ALA A 172 -12.63 -15.06 -6.65
C ALA A 172 -12.12 -16.44 -6.24
N MET A 173 -10.91 -16.49 -5.68
CA MET A 173 -10.38 -17.72 -5.12
C MET A 173 -11.20 -18.14 -3.90
N PHE A 174 -11.82 -19.32 -3.97
CA PHE A 174 -12.72 -19.79 -2.91
C PHE A 174 -12.00 -19.84 -1.56
N THR A 175 -12.62 -19.27 -0.53
CA THR A 175 -11.99 -19.05 0.77
C THR A 175 -12.94 -19.40 1.91
N CYS A 176 -12.44 -20.18 2.86
CA CYS A 176 -13.10 -20.56 4.10
C CYS A 176 -12.45 -19.85 5.28
N ASP A 177 -13.24 -19.49 6.29
CA ASP A 177 -12.83 -18.81 7.52
C ASP A 177 -12.55 -19.76 8.70
N SER A 178 -12.85 -21.05 8.54
CA SER A 178 -12.74 -22.04 9.62
C SER A 178 -12.62 -23.45 9.07
N LEU A 179 -12.18 -24.38 9.92
CA LEU A 179 -12.17 -25.81 9.61
C LEU A 179 -13.59 -26.33 9.32
N GLU A 180 -14.58 -25.84 10.06
CA GLU A 180 -15.97 -26.24 9.87
C GLU A 180 -16.51 -25.80 8.49
N SER A 181 -16.24 -24.54 8.09
CA SER A 181 -16.63 -24.04 6.78
C SER A 181 -15.88 -24.76 5.66
N PHE A 182 -14.61 -25.11 5.86
CA PHE A 182 -13.85 -25.93 4.93
C PHE A 182 -14.43 -27.33 4.75
N ASP A 183 -14.74 -28.03 5.85
CA ASP A 183 -15.30 -29.38 5.78
C ASP A 183 -16.64 -29.39 5.04
N ARG A 184 -17.50 -28.40 5.29
CA ARG A 184 -18.76 -28.23 4.58
C ARG A 184 -18.55 -27.98 3.10
N ALA A 185 -17.67 -27.02 2.76
CA ALA A 185 -17.38 -26.69 1.37
C ALA A 185 -16.73 -27.86 0.61
N ARG A 186 -15.90 -28.65 1.29
CA ARG A 186 -15.29 -29.86 0.74
C ARG A 186 -16.33 -30.95 0.45
N ALA A 187 -17.26 -31.15 1.37
CA ALA A 187 -18.39 -32.09 1.16
C ALA A 187 -19.27 -31.67 -0.01
N GLU A 188 -19.39 -30.38 -0.28
CA GLU A 188 -20.10 -29.80 -1.42
C GLU A 188 -19.26 -29.78 -2.73
N GLY A 189 -18.01 -30.23 -2.72
CA GLY A 189 -17.11 -30.26 -3.87
C GLY A 189 -16.60 -28.87 -4.33
N LYS A 190 -16.67 -27.86 -3.46
CA LYS A 190 -16.25 -26.47 -3.77
C LYS A 190 -14.73 -26.24 -3.57
N ILE A 191 -14.11 -27.02 -2.70
CA ILE A 191 -12.68 -26.93 -2.36
C ILE A 191 -12.16 -28.32 -1.99
N ASP A 192 -10.92 -28.61 -2.32
CA ASP A 192 -10.22 -29.83 -1.87
C ASP A 192 -8.73 -29.55 -1.72
N PHE A 193 -7.98 -30.48 -1.14
CA PHE A 193 -6.53 -30.40 -1.05
C PHE A 193 -5.86 -30.51 -2.43
N PRO A 194 -4.73 -29.81 -2.61
CA PRO A 194 -4.07 -28.92 -1.67
C PRO A 194 -4.82 -27.59 -1.47
N VAL A 195 -4.59 -26.95 -0.31
CA VAL A 195 -5.11 -25.62 0.00
C VAL A 195 -3.98 -24.68 0.41
N PHE A 196 -4.19 -23.39 0.31
CA PHE A 196 -3.39 -22.36 0.97
C PHE A 196 -4.00 -21.99 2.31
N VAL A 197 -3.14 -21.92 3.34
CA VAL A 197 -3.50 -21.37 4.65
C VAL A 197 -2.74 -20.06 4.82
N LYS A 198 -3.46 -18.99 5.15
CA LYS A 198 -2.89 -17.65 5.28
C LYS A 198 -3.60 -16.83 6.37
N PRO A 199 -2.93 -15.86 7.00
CA PRO A 199 -3.60 -14.95 7.93
C PRO A 199 -4.72 -14.14 7.26
N VAL A 200 -5.80 -13.87 8.00
CA VAL A 200 -6.91 -12.99 7.57
C VAL A 200 -6.36 -11.63 7.15
N ARG A 201 -5.41 -11.09 7.92
CA ARG A 201 -4.72 -9.82 7.69
C ARG A 201 -3.22 -10.06 7.55
N GLY A 202 -2.56 -9.24 6.79
CA GLY A 202 -1.11 -9.32 6.57
C GLY A 202 -0.75 -9.15 5.10
N CYS A 203 0.54 -8.92 4.86
CA CYS A 203 1.11 -8.63 3.55
C CYS A 203 2.43 -9.37 3.32
N GLY A 204 2.95 -9.32 2.09
CA GLY A 204 4.29 -9.81 1.77
C GLY A 204 4.44 -11.32 1.84
N SER A 205 3.36 -12.09 1.70
CA SER A 205 3.36 -13.57 1.75
C SER A 205 3.88 -14.16 3.07
N VAL A 206 3.82 -13.40 4.17
CA VAL A 206 4.19 -13.89 5.50
C VAL A 206 3.08 -14.79 6.04
N GLY A 207 3.46 -15.93 6.63
CA GLY A 207 2.51 -16.87 7.23
C GLY A 207 1.67 -17.68 6.23
N ILE A 208 2.04 -17.71 4.94
CA ILE A 208 1.35 -18.52 3.92
C ILE A 208 1.97 -19.91 3.87
N SER A 209 1.11 -20.93 3.93
CA SER A 209 1.52 -22.35 3.81
C SER A 209 0.63 -23.08 2.82
N ARG A 210 1.25 -23.87 1.93
CA ARG A 210 0.55 -24.89 1.17
C ARG A 210 0.34 -26.11 2.07
N VAL A 211 -0.87 -26.62 2.09
CA VAL A 211 -1.29 -27.74 2.94
C VAL A 211 -1.92 -28.81 2.06
N ASP A 212 -1.38 -30.03 2.13
CA ASP A 212 -1.76 -31.13 1.27
C ASP A 212 -2.65 -32.17 1.99
N CYS A 213 -2.84 -32.06 3.31
CA CYS A 213 -3.65 -33.00 4.09
C CYS A 213 -4.34 -32.36 5.30
N ARG A 214 -5.37 -33.05 5.80
CA ARG A 214 -6.21 -32.60 6.92
C ARG A 214 -5.43 -32.44 8.22
N GLU A 215 -4.55 -33.37 8.53
CA GLU A 215 -3.79 -33.40 9.77
C GLU A 215 -2.91 -32.15 9.93
N LEU A 216 -2.22 -31.75 8.83
CA LEU A 216 -1.43 -30.54 8.83
C LEU A 216 -2.28 -29.28 8.95
N LEU A 217 -3.45 -29.25 8.29
CA LEU A 217 -4.39 -28.14 8.39
C LEU A 217 -4.87 -27.92 9.82
N GLU A 218 -5.23 -29.00 10.53
CA GLU A 218 -5.66 -28.95 11.93
C GLU A 218 -4.56 -28.45 12.87
N VAL A 219 -3.32 -28.89 12.64
CA VAL A 219 -2.18 -28.43 13.43
C VAL A 219 -1.97 -26.93 13.25
N LEU A 220 -1.97 -26.44 12.00
CA LEU A 220 -1.81 -25.01 11.73
C LEU A 220 -2.92 -24.18 12.35
N CYS A 221 -4.19 -24.56 12.18
CA CYS A 221 -5.32 -23.85 12.76
C CYS A 221 -5.34 -23.88 14.30
N ARG A 222 -4.83 -24.96 14.91
CA ARG A 222 -4.81 -25.11 16.39
C ARG A 222 -3.73 -24.28 17.06
N TYR A 223 -2.56 -24.14 16.42
CA TYR A 223 -1.39 -23.53 17.05
C TYR A 223 -1.05 -22.15 16.51
N SER A 224 -1.81 -21.63 15.55
CA SER A 224 -1.67 -20.25 15.11
C SER A 224 -2.17 -19.29 16.18
N GLU A 225 -1.42 -18.23 16.43
CA GLU A 225 -1.87 -17.08 17.25
C GLU A 225 -2.73 -16.09 16.43
N GLU A 226 -2.74 -16.24 15.11
CA GLU A 226 -3.50 -15.39 14.19
C GLU A 226 -4.72 -16.14 13.64
N GLU A 227 -5.77 -15.40 13.30
CA GLU A 227 -6.90 -15.94 12.54
C GLU A 227 -6.46 -16.33 11.14
N LEU A 228 -6.65 -17.61 10.79
CA LEU A 228 -6.25 -18.17 9.51
C LEU A 228 -7.43 -18.36 8.57
N LEU A 229 -7.16 -18.18 7.29
CA LEU A 229 -8.06 -18.53 6.18
C LEU A 229 -7.54 -19.76 5.46
N ILE A 230 -8.47 -20.55 4.96
CA ILE A 230 -8.21 -21.72 4.11
C ILE A 230 -8.70 -21.36 2.72
N GLN A 231 -7.79 -21.19 1.77
CA GLN A 231 -8.11 -20.78 0.41
C GLN A 231 -7.78 -21.89 -0.58
N GLN A 232 -8.59 -22.02 -1.60
CA GLN A 232 -8.34 -22.89 -2.73
C GLN A 232 -6.92 -22.65 -3.28
N TYR A 233 -6.17 -23.73 -3.51
CA TYR A 233 -4.89 -23.68 -4.18
C TYR A 233 -5.11 -23.37 -5.66
N ALA A 234 -4.45 -22.34 -6.16
CA ALA A 234 -4.45 -22.02 -7.57
C ALA A 234 -3.28 -22.72 -8.26
N ASP A 235 -3.56 -23.83 -8.97
CA ASP A 235 -2.59 -24.42 -9.91
C ASP A 235 -2.75 -23.75 -11.25
N GLY A 236 -2.12 -22.59 -11.42
CA GLY A 236 -2.32 -21.78 -12.61
C GLY A 236 -1.29 -20.67 -12.73
N GLU A 237 -1.60 -19.72 -13.62
CA GLU A 237 -0.74 -18.58 -13.87
C GLU A 237 -1.13 -17.42 -12.93
N GLU A 238 -0.13 -16.75 -12.40
CA GLU A 238 -0.32 -15.57 -11.55
C GLU A 238 -0.11 -14.27 -12.33
N PHE A 239 -1.05 -13.35 -12.20
CA PHE A 239 -1.02 -12.02 -12.79
C PHE A 239 -1.06 -10.97 -11.69
N GLY A 240 -0.48 -9.80 -11.99
CA GLY A 240 -0.63 -8.61 -11.20
C GLY A 240 -1.16 -7.49 -12.06
N ALA A 241 -2.03 -6.67 -11.50
CA ALA A 241 -2.48 -5.45 -12.15
C ALA A 241 -2.13 -4.23 -11.32
N ASP A 242 -1.43 -3.26 -11.95
CA ASP A 242 -1.33 -1.91 -11.40
C ASP A 242 -2.47 -1.08 -12.01
N ILE A 243 -3.33 -0.53 -11.15
CA ILE A 243 -4.54 0.19 -11.54
C ILE A 243 -4.47 1.58 -10.94
N TYR A 244 -4.80 2.60 -11.71
CA TYR A 244 -5.04 3.94 -11.18
C TYR A 244 -6.53 4.25 -11.22
N VAL A 245 -7.09 4.46 -10.05
CA VAL A 245 -8.47 4.92 -9.90
C VAL A 245 -8.44 6.43 -9.73
N ASP A 246 -9.01 7.13 -10.68
CA ASP A 246 -9.05 8.59 -10.67
C ASP A 246 -9.75 9.13 -9.43
N MET A 247 -9.05 9.99 -8.68
CA MET A 247 -9.52 10.50 -7.39
C MET A 247 -10.68 11.50 -7.49
N ILE A 248 -11.05 11.92 -8.70
CA ILE A 248 -12.15 12.86 -8.96
C ILE A 248 -13.37 12.12 -9.47
N SER A 249 -13.21 11.29 -10.50
CA SER A 249 -14.32 10.56 -11.12
C SER A 249 -14.64 9.23 -10.44
N GLY A 250 -13.69 8.65 -9.67
CA GLY A 250 -13.81 7.32 -9.07
C GLY A 250 -13.74 6.17 -10.07
N LYS A 251 -13.33 6.41 -11.32
CA LYS A 251 -13.22 5.39 -12.36
C LYS A 251 -11.78 4.95 -12.56
N ALA A 252 -11.58 3.71 -13.01
CA ALA A 252 -10.27 3.25 -13.42
C ALA A 252 -9.81 4.05 -14.65
N ALA A 253 -8.84 4.93 -14.48
CA ALA A 253 -8.27 5.73 -15.55
C ALA A 253 -7.15 4.99 -16.28
N SER A 254 -6.44 4.09 -15.61
CA SER A 254 -5.38 3.29 -16.23
C SER A 254 -5.30 1.91 -15.59
N ILE A 255 -5.06 0.89 -16.42
CA ILE A 255 -4.83 -0.50 -15.99
C ILE A 255 -3.62 -1.01 -16.77
N PHE A 256 -2.63 -1.50 -16.01
CA PHE A 256 -1.46 -2.21 -16.52
C PHE A 256 -1.47 -3.63 -15.97
N VAL A 257 -1.46 -4.64 -16.84
CA VAL A 257 -1.45 -6.05 -16.44
C VAL A 257 -0.13 -6.69 -16.80
N LYS A 258 0.37 -7.53 -15.89
CA LYS A 258 1.60 -8.30 -16.05
C LYS A 258 1.41 -9.74 -15.57
N LYS A 259 1.92 -10.70 -16.35
CA LYS A 259 2.10 -12.07 -15.88
C LYS A 259 3.31 -12.10 -14.95
N LYS A 260 3.17 -12.65 -13.76
CA LYS A 260 4.26 -12.85 -12.79
C LYS A 260 5.04 -14.10 -13.17
N VAL A 261 6.29 -13.93 -13.62
CA VAL A 261 7.18 -15.04 -14.00
C VAL A 261 7.92 -15.57 -12.78
N ARG A 262 8.29 -14.69 -11.85
CA ARG A 262 8.96 -15.05 -10.61
C ARG A 262 8.64 -14.06 -9.51
N MET A 263 8.31 -14.61 -8.35
CA MET A 263 8.17 -13.87 -7.09
C MET A 263 9.43 -14.04 -6.24
N ARG A 264 9.76 -13.01 -5.46
CA ARG A 264 10.82 -13.05 -4.45
C ARG A 264 10.44 -12.19 -3.26
N ALA A 265 10.47 -12.75 -2.06
CA ALA A 265 10.12 -12.06 -0.81
C ALA A 265 8.78 -11.33 -0.87
N GLY A 266 7.73 -11.96 -1.45
CA GLY A 266 6.40 -11.38 -1.58
C GLY A 266 6.26 -10.29 -2.66
N GLU A 267 7.30 -10.02 -3.45
CA GLU A 267 7.26 -9.04 -4.55
C GLU A 267 7.52 -9.67 -5.92
N THR A 268 6.94 -9.09 -6.95
CA THR A 268 7.22 -9.47 -8.34
C THR A 268 8.68 -9.16 -8.68
N GLU A 269 9.50 -10.19 -8.90
CA GLU A 269 10.90 -10.07 -9.31
C GLU A 269 11.04 -10.03 -10.84
N LYS A 270 10.29 -10.89 -11.54
CA LYS A 270 10.26 -10.94 -13.01
C LYS A 270 8.82 -10.98 -13.50
N SER A 271 8.53 -10.22 -14.53
CA SER A 271 7.19 -10.19 -15.12
C SER A 271 7.23 -9.82 -16.61
N VAL A 272 6.16 -10.13 -17.31
CA VAL A 272 5.94 -9.80 -18.71
C VAL A 272 4.60 -9.08 -18.83
N SER A 273 4.57 -7.94 -19.52
CA SER A 273 3.32 -7.23 -19.79
C SER A 273 2.42 -8.03 -20.71
N VAL A 274 1.13 -8.05 -20.41
CA VAL A 274 0.11 -8.76 -21.20
C VAL A 274 -1.11 -7.87 -21.39
N LYS A 275 -1.85 -8.08 -22.48
CA LYS A 275 -3.13 -7.45 -22.74
C LYS A 275 -4.19 -8.53 -22.89
N ASP A 276 -5.29 -8.37 -22.17
CA ASP A 276 -6.44 -9.25 -22.25
C ASP A 276 -7.69 -8.45 -21.91
N GLU A 277 -8.59 -8.29 -22.85
CA GLU A 277 -9.78 -7.46 -22.69
C GLU A 277 -10.75 -8.03 -21.64
N ALA A 278 -10.87 -9.36 -21.57
CA ALA A 278 -11.72 -10.00 -20.56
C ALA A 278 -11.18 -9.70 -19.14
N LEU A 279 -9.85 -9.64 -18.98
CA LEU A 279 -9.22 -9.28 -17.71
C LEU A 279 -9.40 -7.79 -17.38
N PHE A 280 -9.30 -6.90 -18.37
CA PHE A 280 -9.57 -5.48 -18.17
C PHE A 280 -11.02 -5.24 -17.72
N GLU A 281 -12.00 -5.91 -18.33
CA GLU A 281 -13.40 -5.82 -17.94
C GLU A 281 -13.65 -6.37 -16.54
N LEU A 282 -13.03 -7.49 -16.16
CA LEU A 282 -13.11 -8.03 -14.80
C LEU A 282 -12.55 -7.04 -13.78
N ILE A 283 -11.40 -6.41 -14.06
CA ILE A 283 -10.78 -5.40 -13.20
C ILE A 283 -11.68 -4.17 -13.07
N ARG A 284 -12.21 -3.64 -14.19
CA ARG A 284 -13.13 -2.50 -14.15
C ARG A 284 -14.37 -2.80 -13.32
N HIS A 285 -14.98 -3.96 -13.54
CA HIS A 285 -16.14 -4.38 -12.76
C HIS A 285 -15.81 -4.47 -11.27
N THR A 286 -14.70 -5.11 -10.91
CA THR A 286 -14.25 -5.22 -9.51
C THR A 286 -14.06 -3.85 -8.87
N VAL A 287 -13.32 -2.94 -9.53
CA VAL A 287 -13.09 -1.58 -9.03
C VAL A 287 -14.40 -0.81 -8.86
N SER A 288 -15.37 -1.00 -9.75
CA SER A 288 -16.66 -0.29 -9.69
C SER A 288 -17.52 -0.64 -8.49
N THR A 289 -17.29 -1.80 -7.84
CA THR A 289 -18.00 -2.22 -6.63
C THR A 289 -17.41 -1.64 -5.35
N LEU A 290 -16.29 -0.91 -5.45
CA LEU A 290 -15.49 -0.38 -4.35
C LEU A 290 -15.30 1.13 -4.49
N LYS A 291 -15.20 1.85 -3.39
CA LYS A 291 -14.87 3.28 -3.39
C LYS A 291 -13.35 3.47 -3.30
N LEU A 292 -12.65 2.96 -4.32
CA LEU A 292 -11.20 3.07 -4.41
C LEU A 292 -10.79 4.42 -5.00
N ALA A 293 -9.55 4.85 -4.69
CA ALA A 293 -8.95 6.06 -5.23
C ALA A 293 -7.42 5.95 -5.24
N GLY A 294 -6.79 6.50 -6.28
CA GLY A 294 -5.34 6.49 -6.43
C GLY A 294 -4.79 5.15 -6.92
N PRO A 295 -3.54 4.81 -6.57
CA PRO A 295 -2.87 3.60 -7.01
C PRO A 295 -3.42 2.35 -6.30
N ILE A 296 -3.64 1.31 -7.07
CA ILE A 296 -4.15 0.01 -6.62
C ILE A 296 -3.26 -1.09 -7.18
N ASP A 297 -2.94 -2.08 -6.37
CA ASP A 297 -2.22 -3.30 -6.74
C ASP A 297 -3.17 -4.49 -6.55
N MET A 298 -3.44 -5.25 -7.61
CA MET A 298 -4.38 -6.38 -7.59
C MET A 298 -3.67 -7.65 -8.02
N ASP A 299 -3.91 -8.72 -7.26
CA ASP A 299 -3.41 -10.06 -7.54
C ASP A 299 -4.52 -10.95 -8.10
N ILE A 300 -4.22 -11.65 -9.22
CA ILE A 300 -5.18 -12.39 -10.02
C ILE A 300 -4.55 -13.74 -10.40
N PHE A 301 -5.33 -14.80 -10.31
CA PHE A 301 -4.94 -16.11 -10.83
C PHE A 301 -5.74 -16.45 -12.10
N ARG A 302 -5.10 -17.16 -13.02
CA ARG A 302 -5.78 -17.80 -14.15
C ARG A 302 -5.67 -19.31 -14.01
N VAL A 303 -6.82 -19.96 -13.76
CA VAL A 303 -6.95 -21.41 -13.59
C VAL A 303 -7.92 -21.92 -14.65
N ASP A 304 -7.55 -22.90 -15.40
CA ASP A 304 -8.36 -23.49 -16.50
C ASP A 304 -8.94 -22.45 -17.45
N GLY A 305 -8.13 -21.42 -17.76
CA GLY A 305 -8.50 -20.34 -18.66
C GLY A 305 -9.37 -19.23 -18.04
N ASN A 306 -9.82 -19.37 -16.80
CA ASN A 306 -10.67 -18.39 -16.12
C ASN A 306 -9.86 -17.56 -15.13
N TYR A 307 -10.19 -16.26 -15.03
CA TYR A 307 -9.56 -15.34 -14.07
C TYR A 307 -10.30 -15.31 -12.74
N TYR A 308 -9.53 -15.28 -11.64
CA TYR A 308 -10.02 -15.19 -10.27
C TYR A 308 -9.25 -14.11 -9.52
N ILE A 309 -9.97 -13.16 -8.93
CA ILE A 309 -9.37 -12.14 -8.06
C ILE A 309 -8.93 -12.80 -6.75
N SER A 310 -7.72 -12.54 -6.33
CA SER A 310 -7.17 -13.05 -5.08
C SER A 310 -7.11 -11.99 -3.98
N GLU A 311 -6.60 -10.80 -4.33
CA GLU A 311 -6.30 -9.75 -3.36
C GLU A 311 -6.28 -8.38 -4.04
N ILE A 312 -6.67 -7.34 -3.30
CA ILE A 312 -6.47 -5.94 -3.68
C ILE A 312 -5.74 -5.22 -2.55
N ASN A 313 -4.69 -4.51 -2.93
CA ASN A 313 -3.94 -3.62 -2.06
C ASN A 313 -4.12 -2.17 -2.55
N PRO A 314 -4.90 -1.31 -1.89
CA PRO A 314 -5.19 0.04 -2.37
C PRO A 314 -4.02 1.01 -2.13
N ARG A 315 -2.88 0.68 -2.67
CA ARG A 315 -1.60 1.39 -2.66
C ARG A 315 -0.70 0.94 -3.81
N PHE A 316 0.47 1.58 -4.00
CA PHE A 316 1.47 1.11 -4.96
C PHE A 316 1.95 -0.31 -4.65
N GLY A 317 1.91 -1.18 -5.66
CA GLY A 317 2.52 -2.50 -5.61
C GLY A 317 4.05 -2.47 -5.71
N GLY A 318 4.71 -3.52 -5.22
CA GLY A 318 6.15 -3.70 -5.43
C GLY A 318 6.53 -3.90 -6.90
N GLY A 319 5.59 -4.34 -7.73
CA GLY A 319 5.74 -4.54 -9.17
C GLY A 319 5.56 -3.30 -10.04
N TYR A 320 5.12 -2.15 -9.48
CA TYR A 320 4.83 -0.93 -10.21
C TYR A 320 5.96 -0.39 -11.12
N PRO A 321 7.25 -0.57 -10.82
CA PRO A 321 8.29 -0.16 -11.78
C PRO A 321 8.12 -0.72 -13.18
N HIS A 322 7.46 -1.87 -13.35
CA HIS A 322 7.15 -2.40 -14.68
C HIS A 322 6.14 -1.50 -15.43
N ALA A 323 5.06 -1.10 -14.78
CA ALA A 323 4.07 -0.18 -15.33
C ALA A 323 4.72 1.16 -15.73
N TRP A 324 5.57 1.73 -14.86
CA TRP A 324 6.28 2.96 -15.15
C TRP A 324 7.12 2.87 -16.44
N HIS A 325 7.95 1.83 -16.55
CA HIS A 325 8.79 1.62 -17.74
C HIS A 325 7.99 1.26 -19.00
N ALA A 326 6.78 0.78 -18.85
CA ALA A 326 5.82 0.59 -19.94
C ALA A 326 5.07 1.89 -20.34
N GLY A 327 5.41 3.03 -19.72
CA GLY A 327 4.80 4.33 -20.01
C GLY A 327 3.56 4.65 -19.17
N ILE A 328 3.22 3.81 -18.19
CA ILE A 328 2.07 3.99 -17.28
C ILE A 328 2.52 4.73 -16.02
N LYS A 329 2.40 6.05 -16.04
CA LYS A 329 3.00 6.95 -15.06
C LYS A 329 1.98 7.49 -14.03
N PHE A 330 1.67 6.72 -13.00
CA PHE A 330 0.72 7.12 -11.94
C PHE A 330 1.08 8.41 -11.18
N PRO A 331 2.37 8.77 -10.96
CA PRO A 331 2.70 10.09 -10.41
C PRO A 331 2.15 11.26 -11.23
N GLU A 332 2.10 11.16 -12.58
CA GLU A 332 1.49 12.18 -13.44
C GLU A 332 -0.02 12.25 -13.22
N LEU A 333 -0.71 11.09 -13.14
CA LEU A 333 -2.15 11.01 -12.90
C LEU A 333 -2.52 11.57 -11.51
N ILE A 334 -1.68 11.31 -10.50
CA ILE A 334 -1.83 11.92 -9.16
C ILE A 334 -1.70 13.43 -9.25
N ALA A 335 -0.68 13.96 -9.93
CA ALA A 335 -0.46 15.38 -10.07
C ALA A 335 -1.63 16.08 -10.79
N GLU A 336 -2.21 15.46 -11.82
CA GLU A 336 -3.41 15.94 -12.52
C GLU A 336 -4.61 16.04 -11.56
N ASN A 337 -4.87 14.99 -10.78
CA ASN A 337 -5.95 15.01 -9.79
C ASN A 337 -5.71 16.04 -8.69
N LEU A 338 -4.47 16.25 -8.25
CA LEU A 338 -4.12 17.28 -7.27
C LEU A 338 -4.34 18.70 -7.83
N SER A 339 -4.18 18.89 -9.15
CA SER A 339 -4.50 20.16 -9.82
C SER A 339 -6.00 20.38 -10.02
N GLY A 340 -6.85 19.40 -9.67
CA GLY A 340 -8.29 19.44 -9.82
C GLY A 340 -8.79 18.97 -11.19
N GLN A 341 -7.96 18.30 -11.97
CA GLN A 341 -8.33 17.74 -13.28
C GLN A 341 -8.55 16.24 -13.15
N ALA A 342 -9.66 15.77 -13.74
CA ALA A 342 -9.91 14.33 -13.86
C ALA A 342 -9.06 13.75 -14.99
N ASN A 343 -8.57 12.54 -14.78
CA ASN A 343 -7.78 11.82 -15.76
C ASN A 343 -8.68 11.20 -16.86
N GLU A 344 -8.22 11.24 -18.09
CA GLU A 344 -8.81 10.47 -19.16
C GLU A 344 -8.52 8.98 -19.02
N GLU A 345 -9.46 8.16 -19.42
CA GLU A 345 -9.28 6.71 -19.44
C GLU A 345 -8.29 6.28 -20.53
N LYS A 346 -7.21 5.59 -20.16
CA LYS A 346 -6.16 5.05 -21.03
C LYS A 346 -5.80 3.62 -20.61
N ILE A 347 -6.74 2.68 -20.81
CA ILE A 347 -6.55 1.27 -20.45
C ILE A 347 -5.82 0.55 -21.57
N GLY A 348 -4.84 -0.31 -21.21
CA GLY A 348 -4.06 -1.07 -22.18
C GLY A 348 -3.13 -0.22 -23.07
N ALA A 349 -2.89 1.05 -22.72
CA ALA A 349 -2.04 1.96 -23.50
C ALA A 349 -0.54 1.72 -23.24
N TYR A 350 -0.09 0.47 -23.42
CA TYR A 350 1.31 0.05 -23.24
C TYR A 350 1.63 -1.07 -24.24
N GLU A 351 2.92 -1.38 -24.40
CA GLU A 351 3.39 -2.47 -25.23
C GLU A 351 3.22 -3.83 -24.53
N GLU A 352 2.70 -4.83 -25.26
CA GLU A 352 2.63 -6.21 -24.78
C GLU A 352 3.97 -6.92 -24.98
N GLY A 353 4.30 -7.87 -24.08
CA GLY A 353 5.54 -8.63 -24.17
C GLY A 353 6.77 -7.93 -23.59
N LEU A 354 6.62 -6.72 -23.02
CA LEU A 354 7.70 -6.04 -22.31
C LEU A 354 8.07 -6.84 -21.07
N CYS A 355 9.35 -7.15 -20.89
CA CYS A 355 9.84 -7.90 -19.75
C CYS A 355 10.49 -7.00 -18.70
N MET A 356 10.10 -7.14 -17.44
CA MET A 356 10.80 -6.55 -16.31
C MET A 356 11.57 -7.62 -15.54
N MET A 357 12.83 -7.31 -15.22
CA MET A 357 13.69 -8.11 -14.36
C MET A 357 14.30 -7.19 -13.30
N LYS A 358 13.93 -7.39 -12.03
CA LYS A 358 14.56 -6.68 -10.92
C LYS A 358 15.96 -7.23 -10.64
N PHE A 359 16.84 -6.34 -10.23
CA PHE A 359 18.14 -6.65 -9.68
C PHE A 359 18.39 -5.82 -8.43
N SER A 360 19.33 -6.23 -7.59
CA SER A 360 19.70 -5.50 -6.38
C SER A 360 20.60 -4.31 -6.73
N ASP A 361 20.38 -3.19 -6.04
CA ASP A 361 21.20 -1.97 -6.09
C ASP A 361 21.49 -1.52 -4.65
N GLU A 362 22.47 -0.67 -4.44
CA GLU A 362 23.02 -0.33 -3.13
C GLU A 362 23.03 1.19 -2.91
N VAL A 363 22.78 1.58 -1.68
CA VAL A 363 22.98 2.96 -1.22
C VAL A 363 24.09 2.97 -0.18
N VAL A 364 25.20 3.64 -0.49
CA VAL A 364 26.33 3.77 0.43
C VAL A 364 26.37 5.19 0.97
N ARG A 365 26.20 5.36 2.29
CA ARG A 365 26.22 6.65 2.98
C ARG A 365 26.95 6.54 4.30
N ARG A 366 27.49 7.68 4.76
CA ARG A 366 27.98 7.83 6.14
C ARG A 366 26.79 8.29 6.98
N VAL A 367 26.47 7.56 8.04
CA VAL A 367 25.36 7.82 8.96
C VAL A 367 25.91 8.55 10.19
#